data_43460f97d002e7ee5431f13ef6cf2662
#
_entry.id   43460f97d002e7ee5431f13ef6cf2662
#
_cell.length_a   1.000
_cell.length_b   1.000
_cell.length_c   1.000
_cell.angle_alpha   90.00
_cell.angle_beta   90.00
_cell.angle_gamma   90.00
#
_symmetry.space_group_name_H-M   'P 1'
#
loop_
_entity.id
_entity.type
_entity.pdbx_description
1 polymer ?
#
loop_
_entity_poly.entity_id
_entity_poly.type
_entity_poly.pdbx_seq_one_letter_code
_entity_poly.pdbx_strand_id
1 'polypeptide(L)'
;LSERFYLDSISYCENNITDFSYEVFTDDYEFVSKSKVFATASKIHKSDGSNKSTLKDFSLMLDKENFIIGNSTFSLLAAILSETASSKILFAEPWYKNKNKNLNFDKNWIGIQNLF
;
A
#
# COMPACT_ATOMS: atom_id res chain seq x y z
N LEU A 1 4.25 -0.70 -10.71
CA LEU A 1 2.99 -1.39 -10.35
C LEU A 1 1.88 -0.95 -11.27
N SER A 2 1.01 -1.89 -11.62
CA SER A 2 -0.12 -1.59 -12.47
C SER A 2 -1.26 -0.93 -11.69
N GLU A 3 -2.06 -0.11 -12.39
CA GLU A 3 -3.27 0.44 -11.81
C GLU A 3 -4.24 -0.67 -11.40
N ARG A 4 -4.23 -1.79 -12.12
CA ARG A 4 -5.09 -2.93 -11.83
C ARG A 4 -4.79 -3.53 -10.45
N PHE A 5 -3.52 -3.58 -10.06
CA PHE A 5 -3.15 -4.03 -8.71
C PHE A 5 -3.86 -3.21 -7.64
N TYR A 6 -3.84 -1.88 -7.78
CA TYR A 6 -4.48 -1.00 -6.82
C TYR A 6 -6.00 -1.09 -6.84
N LEU A 7 -6.59 -1.18 -8.02
CA LEU A 7 -8.04 -1.36 -8.16
C LEU A 7 -8.50 -2.64 -7.46
N ASP A 8 -7.82 -3.75 -7.73
CA ASP A 8 -8.17 -5.05 -7.15
C ASP A 8 -7.95 -5.04 -5.63
N SER A 9 -6.89 -4.39 -5.16
CA SER A 9 -6.60 -4.27 -3.73
C SER A 9 -7.65 -3.45 -3.01
N ILE A 10 -8.03 -2.31 -3.55
CA ILE A 10 -9.08 -1.46 -2.97
C ILE A 10 -10.43 -2.19 -2.95
N SER A 11 -10.76 -2.89 -4.03
CA SER A 11 -11.98 -3.67 -4.11
C SER A 11 -12.02 -4.78 -3.06
N TYR A 12 -10.90 -5.48 -2.88
CA TYR A 12 -10.78 -6.49 -1.82
C TYR A 12 -11.06 -5.87 -0.44
N CYS A 13 -10.46 -4.73 -0.16
CA CYS A 13 -10.64 -4.05 1.13
C CYS A 13 -12.08 -3.59 1.33
N GLU A 14 -12.72 -3.05 0.31
CA GLU A 14 -14.12 -2.65 0.38
C GLU A 14 -15.03 -3.81 0.76
N ASN A 15 -14.75 -5.00 0.25
CA ASN A 15 -15.56 -6.20 0.49
C ASN A 15 -15.23 -6.90 1.81
N ASN A 16 -14.10 -6.58 2.45
CA ASN A 16 -13.60 -7.33 3.60
C ASN A 16 -13.32 -6.48 4.84
N ILE A 17 -13.45 -5.17 4.76
CA ILE A 17 -13.22 -4.27 5.89
C ILE A 17 -14.48 -3.43 6.10
N THR A 18 -15.06 -3.52 7.31
CA THR A 18 -16.24 -2.74 7.68
C THR A 18 -15.86 -1.25 7.80
N ASP A 19 -16.72 -0.37 7.29
CA ASP A 19 -16.50 1.07 7.31
C ASP A 19 -15.17 1.47 6.67
N PHE A 20 -14.87 0.84 5.53
CA PHE A 20 -13.61 1.02 4.83
C PHE A 20 -13.40 2.46 4.36
N SER A 21 -12.24 3.00 4.69
CA SER A 21 -11.68 4.21 4.09
C SER A 21 -10.17 4.01 3.97
N TYR A 22 -9.53 4.78 3.11
CA TYR A 22 -8.08 4.63 2.92
C TYR A 22 -7.41 5.95 2.62
N GLU A 23 -6.13 6.02 2.96
CA GLU A 23 -5.24 7.14 2.68
C GLU A 23 -4.12 6.66 1.77
N VAL A 24 -3.63 7.54 0.93
CA VAL A 24 -2.55 7.24 0.00
C VAL A 24 -1.30 8.03 0.39
N PHE A 25 -0.16 7.37 0.42
CA PHE A 25 1.15 7.98 0.63
C PHE A 25 1.94 7.87 -0.67
N THR A 26 2.35 9.00 -1.22
CA THR A 26 2.99 9.02 -2.54
C THR A 26 4.03 10.12 -2.66
N ASP A 27 5.07 9.85 -3.43
CA ASP A 27 6.02 10.86 -3.88
C ASP A 27 5.67 11.43 -5.26
N ASP A 28 4.59 10.94 -5.87
CA ASP A 28 4.07 11.41 -7.15
C ASP A 28 2.63 11.92 -7.00
N TYR A 29 2.49 13.00 -6.26
CA TYR A 29 1.18 13.58 -5.95
C TYR A 29 0.40 13.97 -7.20
N GLU A 30 1.07 14.52 -8.21
CA GLU A 30 0.41 14.94 -9.45
C GLU A 30 -0.29 13.76 -10.14
N PHE A 31 0.38 12.65 -10.27
CA PHE A 31 -0.19 11.46 -10.88
C PHE A 31 -1.33 10.89 -10.04
N VAL A 32 -1.11 10.70 -8.75
CA VAL A 32 -2.09 10.06 -7.86
C VAL A 32 -3.34 10.92 -7.71
N SER A 33 -3.20 12.23 -7.57
CA SER A 33 -4.35 13.12 -7.38
C SER A 33 -5.27 13.19 -8.61
N LYS A 34 -4.74 12.90 -9.79
CA LYS A 34 -5.49 12.90 -11.04
C LYS A 34 -5.97 11.50 -11.45
N SER A 35 -5.49 10.47 -10.80
CA SER A 35 -5.83 9.10 -11.14
C SER A 35 -7.24 8.73 -10.64
N LYS A 36 -8.03 8.14 -11.50
CA LYS A 36 -9.36 7.65 -11.13
C LYS A 36 -9.30 6.48 -10.15
N VAL A 37 -8.18 5.77 -10.11
CA VAL A 37 -7.97 4.64 -9.20
C VAL A 37 -8.12 5.07 -7.75
N PHE A 38 -7.61 6.26 -7.41
CA PHE A 38 -7.59 6.78 -6.05
C PHE A 38 -8.64 7.87 -5.79
N ALA A 39 -9.66 7.93 -6.64
CA ALA A 39 -10.71 8.96 -6.53
C ALA A 39 -11.47 8.88 -5.20
N THR A 40 -11.51 7.71 -4.57
CA THR A 40 -12.24 7.49 -3.31
C THR A 40 -11.37 7.63 -2.06
N ALA A 41 -10.08 7.98 -2.21
CA ALA A 41 -9.19 8.17 -1.07
C ALA A 41 -9.69 9.28 -0.15
N SER A 42 -9.65 9.03 1.16
CA SER A 42 -10.02 10.06 2.15
C SER A 42 -8.96 11.15 2.24
N LYS A 43 -7.71 10.80 1.96
CA LYS A 43 -6.59 11.74 1.96
C LYS A 43 -5.45 11.22 1.10
N ILE A 44 -4.76 12.12 0.42
CA ILE A 44 -3.53 11.83 -0.32
C ILE A 44 -2.41 12.67 0.30
N HIS A 45 -1.44 11.99 0.88
CA HIS A 45 -0.28 12.63 1.53
C HIS A 45 0.79 12.89 0.49
N LYS A 46 1.20 14.14 0.38
CA LYS A 46 2.25 14.55 -0.54
C LYS A 46 3.60 14.49 0.16
N SER A 47 4.54 13.76 -0.42
CA SER A 47 5.94 13.77 0.01
C SER A 47 6.76 14.66 -0.91
N ASP A 48 7.63 15.48 -0.33
CA ASP A 48 8.55 16.33 -1.09
C ASP A 48 9.92 15.67 -1.32
N GLY A 49 10.06 14.40 -0.88
CA GLY A 49 11.31 13.66 -1.00
C GLY A 49 12.35 13.96 0.07
N SER A 50 12.08 14.90 0.97
CA SER A 50 12.99 15.20 2.08
C SER A 50 12.96 14.13 3.15
N ASN A 51 14.01 14.02 3.96
CA ASN A 51 14.04 13.10 5.10
C ASN A 51 12.93 13.41 6.10
N LYS A 52 12.63 14.69 6.32
CA LYS A 52 11.57 15.12 7.22
C LYS A 52 10.20 14.64 6.74
N SER A 53 9.91 14.79 5.46
CA SER A 53 8.66 14.35 4.86
C SER A 53 8.52 12.82 4.91
N THR A 54 9.59 12.11 4.62
CA THR A 54 9.64 10.64 4.66
C THR A 54 9.39 10.12 6.07
N LEU A 55 10.02 10.71 7.08
CA LEU A 55 9.82 10.31 8.47
C LEU A 55 8.41 10.61 8.96
N LYS A 56 7.84 11.72 8.54
CA LYS A 56 6.45 12.07 8.86
C LYS A 56 5.49 11.03 8.28
N ASP A 57 5.64 10.70 7.01
CA ASP A 57 4.80 9.69 6.35
C ASP A 57 4.93 8.33 7.03
N PHE A 58 6.15 7.91 7.35
CA PHE A 58 6.39 6.65 8.03
C PHE A 58 5.70 6.62 9.39
N SER A 59 5.82 7.70 10.15
CA SER A 59 5.16 7.86 11.45
C SER A 59 3.64 7.70 11.34
N LEU A 60 3.03 8.32 10.33
CA LEU A 60 1.60 8.19 10.07
C LEU A 60 1.20 6.78 9.66
N MET A 61 2.04 6.11 8.86
CA MET A 61 1.81 4.72 8.47
C MET A 61 1.79 3.78 9.68
N LEU A 62 2.65 4.03 10.67
CA LEU A 62 2.73 3.18 11.88
C LEU A 62 1.43 3.18 12.70
N ASP A 63 0.58 4.18 12.53
CA ASP A 63 -0.71 4.25 13.20
C ASP A 63 -1.82 3.48 12.47
N LYS A 64 -1.52 2.89 11.33
CA LYS A 64 -2.50 2.15 10.53
C LYS A 64 -2.49 0.68 10.89
N GLU A 65 -3.63 0.03 10.71
CA GLU A 65 -3.78 -1.40 10.96
C GLU A 65 -3.68 -2.22 9.68
N ASN A 66 -4.20 -1.70 8.58
CA ASN A 66 -4.29 -2.41 7.31
C ASN A 66 -3.46 -1.70 6.26
N PHE A 67 -2.89 -2.46 5.33
CA PHE A 67 -1.97 -1.94 4.33
C PHE A 67 -2.22 -2.54 2.96
N ILE A 68 -2.12 -1.69 1.94
CA ILE A 68 -1.89 -2.12 0.56
C ILE A 68 -0.48 -1.66 0.25
N ILE A 69 0.46 -2.61 0.18
CA ILE A 69 1.86 -2.28 -0.02
C ILE A 69 2.27 -2.48 -1.48
N GLY A 70 2.74 -1.39 -2.07
CA GLY A 70 3.40 -1.43 -3.37
C GLY A 70 4.86 -1.83 -3.22
N ASN A 71 5.69 -1.47 -4.17
CA ASN A 71 7.12 -1.83 -4.15
C ASN A 71 7.96 -0.95 -3.22
N SER A 72 7.35 -0.38 -2.19
CA SER A 72 8.01 0.54 -1.26
C SER A 72 8.55 -0.22 -0.05
N THR A 73 9.83 -0.06 0.22
CA THR A 73 10.47 -0.61 1.42
C THR A 73 9.87 0.01 2.69
N PHE A 74 9.52 1.30 2.65
CA PHE A 74 8.92 1.97 3.81
C PHE A 74 7.54 1.42 4.14
N SER A 75 6.70 1.19 3.15
CA SER A 75 5.38 0.62 3.40
C SER A 75 5.47 -0.82 3.88
N LEU A 76 6.42 -1.60 3.34
CA LEU A 76 6.69 -2.95 3.82
C LEU A 76 7.11 -2.96 5.28
N LEU A 77 8.07 -2.11 5.64
CA LEU A 77 8.55 -2.02 7.02
C LEU A 77 7.46 -1.53 7.97
N ALA A 78 6.67 -0.54 7.57
CA ALA A 78 5.56 -0.05 8.38
C ALA A 78 4.53 -1.16 8.64
N ALA A 79 4.21 -1.95 7.63
CA ALA A 79 3.29 -3.09 7.77
C ALA A 79 3.82 -4.12 8.76
N ILE A 80 5.10 -4.46 8.66
CA ILE A 80 5.75 -5.42 9.57
C ILE A 80 5.68 -4.92 11.02
N LEU A 81 5.99 -3.64 11.24
CA LEU A 81 6.05 -3.06 12.59
C LEU A 81 4.67 -2.81 13.20
N SER A 82 3.64 -2.62 12.38
CA SER A 82 2.30 -2.27 12.84
C SER A 82 1.34 -3.45 12.86
N GLU A 83 1.73 -4.58 12.34
CA GLU A 83 0.86 -5.72 12.17
C GLU A 83 0.28 -6.21 13.49
N THR A 84 -1.04 -6.44 13.51
CA THR A 84 -1.76 -7.11 14.59
C THR A 84 -2.43 -8.35 14.04
N ALA A 85 -3.04 -9.17 14.92
CA ALA A 85 -3.72 -10.39 14.51
C ALA A 85 -4.90 -10.12 13.57
N SER A 86 -5.49 -8.92 13.62
CA SER A 86 -6.63 -8.53 12.78
C SER A 86 -6.23 -7.75 11.53
N SER A 87 -4.95 -7.44 11.34
CA SER A 87 -4.48 -6.68 10.18
C SER A 87 -4.70 -7.44 8.87
N LYS A 88 -5.15 -6.71 7.86
CA LYS A 88 -5.17 -7.19 6.47
C LYS A 88 -4.06 -6.48 5.72
N ILE A 89 -3.09 -7.25 5.25
CA ILE A 89 -1.92 -6.71 4.54
C ILE A 89 -1.90 -7.33 3.15
N LEU A 90 -2.09 -6.49 2.15
CA LEU A 90 -2.11 -6.87 0.74
C LEU A 90 -0.79 -6.47 0.10
N PHE A 91 -0.23 -7.34 -0.72
CA PHE A 91 1.03 -7.08 -1.40
C PHE A 91 0.93 -7.47 -2.88
N ALA A 92 1.81 -6.88 -3.69
CA ALA A 92 1.88 -7.18 -5.11
C ALA A 92 2.53 -8.55 -5.33
N GLU A 93 1.84 -9.44 -6.04
CA GLU A 93 2.37 -10.76 -6.36
C GLU A 93 2.37 -10.94 -7.88
N PRO A 94 3.55 -11.06 -8.51
CA PRO A 94 4.89 -11.06 -7.94
C PRO A 94 5.33 -9.66 -7.48
N TRP A 95 6.18 -9.63 -6.45
CA TRP A 95 6.74 -8.37 -5.91
C TRP A 95 7.72 -7.75 -6.90
N TYR A 96 8.62 -8.58 -7.43
CA TYR A 96 9.57 -8.19 -8.46
C TYR A 96 9.19 -8.80 -9.80
N LYS A 97 9.50 -8.08 -10.88
CA LYS A 97 9.35 -8.58 -12.23
C LYS A 97 10.18 -9.85 -12.47
N ASN A 98 11.40 -9.92 -11.90
CA ASN A 98 12.23 -11.12 -11.91
C ASN A 98 11.76 -12.06 -10.79
N LYS A 99 11.12 -13.17 -11.17
CA LYS A 99 10.55 -14.14 -10.23
C LYS A 99 11.58 -14.78 -9.30
N ASN A 100 12.85 -14.85 -9.71
CA ASN A 100 13.93 -15.43 -8.89
C ASN A 100 14.31 -14.53 -7.71
N LYS A 101 13.87 -13.28 -7.72
CA LYS A 101 14.17 -12.30 -6.67
C LYS A 101 12.96 -11.97 -5.79
N ASN A 102 11.84 -12.68 -5.96
CA ASN A 102 10.67 -12.40 -5.17
C ASN A 102 10.84 -12.79 -3.71
N LEU A 103 10.22 -12.02 -2.84
CA LEU A 103 10.28 -12.19 -1.39
C LEU A 103 9.27 -13.24 -0.93
N ASN A 104 9.60 -13.90 0.17
CA ASN A 104 8.66 -14.78 0.87
C ASN A 104 7.96 -13.98 1.97
N PHE A 105 6.68 -13.74 1.79
CA PHE A 105 5.88 -13.01 2.77
C PHE A 105 5.16 -13.97 3.73
N ASP A 106 4.67 -13.42 4.83
CA ASP A 106 3.87 -14.14 5.80
C ASP A 106 2.66 -14.78 5.13
N LYS A 107 2.31 -15.99 5.56
CA LYS A 107 1.18 -16.74 4.99
C LYS A 107 -0.17 -16.05 5.16
N ASN A 108 -0.30 -15.19 6.16
CA ASN A 108 -1.53 -14.46 6.44
C ASN A 108 -1.67 -13.20 5.59
N TRP A 109 -0.62 -12.80 4.91
CA TRP A 109 -0.68 -11.67 3.98
C TRP A 109 -1.33 -12.09 2.67
N ILE A 110 -1.97 -11.15 2.01
CA ILE A 110 -2.83 -11.41 0.86
C ILE A 110 -2.12 -10.94 -0.41
N GLY A 111 -1.78 -11.89 -1.28
CA GLY A 111 -1.19 -11.58 -2.58
C GLY A 111 -2.25 -11.13 -3.58
N ILE A 112 -2.05 -9.97 -4.19
CA ILE A 112 -2.90 -9.45 -5.26
C ILE A 112 -2.09 -9.45 -6.55
N GLN A 113 -2.67 -9.98 -7.61
CA GLN A 113 -1.97 -10.10 -8.90
C GLN A 113 -1.44 -8.76 -9.37
N ASN A 114 -0.16 -8.74 -9.70
CA ASN A 114 0.52 -7.58 -10.26
C ASN A 114 0.97 -7.89 -11.68
N LEU A 115 0.41 -7.16 -12.63
CA LEU A 115 0.77 -7.25 -14.06
C LEU A 115 1.77 -6.13 -14.37
N PHE A 116 3.00 -6.51 -14.63
CA PHE A 116 4.05 -5.56 -14.99
C PHE A 116 3.89 -5.04 -16.43
#